data_f78dca8aa0fd6d26cd334b28277394c0
#
_entry.id   f78dca8aa0fd6d26cd334b28277394c0
#
_cell.length_a   1.000
_cell.length_b   1.000
_cell.length_c   1.000
_cell.angle_alpha   90.00
_cell.angle_beta   90.00
_cell.angle_gamma   90.00
#
_symmetry.space_group_name_H-M   'P 1'
#
loop_
_entity.id
_entity.type
_entity.pdbx_description
1 polymer ?
#
loop_
_entity_poly.entity_id
_entity_poly.type
_entity_poly.pdbx_seq_one_letter_code
_entity_poly.pdbx_strand_id
1 'polypeptide(L)'
;MAEKQILKGSDIIVKVLAEQGVEMIFGYSGGAILPTYDAVFQYNETHKNNPMPLIVPANEQGAGFMASGYARATGNPGIVLVTSGPGATNTVTPVRDAMADSIPMIVICGQVNRSSIGSDAFQEAPITSVMLSLIHI
;
A
#
# COMPACT_ATOMS: atom_id res chain seq x y z
N MET A 1 1.34 31.13 -16.62
CA MET A 1 2.04 30.52 -15.46
C MET A 1 1.11 29.47 -14.92
N ALA A 2 1.51 28.19 -14.91
CA ALA A 2 0.69 27.14 -14.33
C ALA A 2 0.59 27.39 -12.81
N GLU A 3 -0.64 27.43 -12.30
CA GLU A 3 -0.90 27.55 -10.87
C GLU A 3 -0.26 26.34 -10.16
N LYS A 4 0.55 26.61 -9.14
CA LYS A 4 1.26 25.58 -8.38
C LYS A 4 0.23 24.86 -7.51
N GLN A 5 -0.31 23.75 -7.99
CA GLN A 5 -1.27 22.93 -7.25
C GLN A 5 -0.55 22.27 -6.07
N ILE A 6 -0.97 22.57 -4.85
CA ILE A 6 -0.49 21.90 -3.64
C ILE A 6 -1.33 20.62 -3.48
N LEU A 7 -0.67 19.46 -3.62
CA LEU A 7 -1.29 18.14 -3.43
C LEU A 7 -0.93 17.60 -2.04
N LYS A 8 -1.85 16.83 -1.45
CA LYS A 8 -1.57 16.03 -0.25
C LYS A 8 -0.70 14.82 -0.64
N GLY A 9 0.06 14.28 0.30
CA GLY A 9 0.86 13.08 0.06
C GLY A 9 0.04 11.88 -0.42
N SER A 10 -1.18 11.71 0.11
CA SER A 10 -2.13 10.69 -0.34
C SER A 10 -2.50 10.83 -1.82
N ASP A 11 -2.76 12.05 -2.27
CA ASP A 11 -3.12 12.34 -3.66
C ASP A 11 -1.93 12.08 -4.59
N ILE A 12 -0.72 12.39 -4.13
CA ILE A 12 0.53 12.13 -4.88
C ILE A 12 0.73 10.62 -5.05
N ILE A 13 0.53 9.81 -4.00
CA ILE A 13 0.63 8.36 -4.07
C ILE A 13 -0.31 7.81 -5.14
N VAL A 14 -1.60 8.17 -5.07
CA VAL A 14 -2.61 7.69 -6.03
C VAL A 14 -2.31 8.14 -7.45
N LYS A 15 -1.89 9.39 -7.63
CA LYS A 15 -1.49 9.93 -8.93
C LYS A 15 -0.31 9.16 -9.52
N VAL A 16 0.73 8.90 -8.73
CA VAL A 16 1.90 8.12 -9.18
C VAL A 16 1.49 6.70 -9.56
N LEU A 17 0.68 6.02 -8.75
CA LEU A 17 0.19 4.67 -9.08
C LEU A 17 -0.58 4.67 -10.41
N ALA A 18 -1.45 5.64 -10.63
CA ALA A 18 -2.20 5.77 -11.87
C ALA A 18 -1.28 6.07 -13.08
N GLU A 19 -0.30 6.96 -12.93
CA GLU A 19 0.69 7.28 -13.98
C GLU A 19 1.59 6.08 -14.32
N GLN A 20 1.81 5.17 -13.37
CA GLN A 20 2.54 3.91 -13.60
C GLN A 20 1.64 2.78 -14.14
N GLY A 21 0.37 3.07 -14.45
CA GLY A 21 -0.54 2.10 -15.03
C GLY A 21 -1.02 1.01 -14.06
N VAL A 22 -1.06 1.31 -12.77
CA VAL A 22 -1.59 0.37 -11.77
C VAL A 22 -3.09 0.17 -12.01
N GLU A 23 -3.48 -1.07 -12.28
CA GLU A 23 -4.86 -1.44 -12.61
C GLU A 23 -5.67 -1.90 -11.38
N MET A 24 -5.01 -2.31 -10.30
CA MET A 24 -5.66 -2.87 -9.12
C MET A 24 -4.81 -2.70 -7.87
N ILE A 25 -5.46 -2.42 -6.76
CA ILE A 25 -4.84 -2.31 -5.44
C ILE A 25 -5.51 -3.31 -4.50
N PHE A 26 -4.72 -3.95 -3.65
CA PHE A 26 -5.20 -4.80 -2.56
C PHE A 26 -4.88 -4.13 -1.23
N GLY A 27 -5.72 -4.31 -0.22
CA GLY A 27 -5.40 -3.69 1.05
C GLY A 27 -6.40 -3.97 2.15
N TYR A 28 -6.07 -3.53 3.35
CA TYR A 28 -6.96 -3.56 4.51
C TYR A 28 -6.86 -2.23 5.25
N SER A 29 -8.00 -1.62 5.54
CA SER A 29 -8.04 -0.27 6.09
C SER A 29 -7.58 -0.21 7.54
N GLY A 30 -7.21 1.00 7.96
CA GLY A 30 -6.87 1.34 9.34
C GLY A 30 -6.45 2.81 9.41
N GLY A 31 -6.40 3.37 10.61
CA GLY A 31 -6.31 4.81 10.81
C GLY A 31 -5.26 5.54 9.98
N ALA A 32 -4.04 5.02 9.96
CA ALA A 32 -2.92 5.70 9.31
C ALA A 32 -2.93 5.65 7.77
N ILE A 33 -3.72 4.76 7.15
CA ILE A 33 -3.83 4.65 5.70
C ILE A 33 -5.13 5.26 5.14
N LEU A 34 -6.10 5.63 5.98
CA LEU A 34 -7.38 6.20 5.56
C LEU A 34 -7.27 7.36 4.56
N PRO A 35 -6.34 8.33 4.72
CA PRO A 35 -6.21 9.41 3.74
C PRO A 35 -5.88 8.92 2.33
N THR A 36 -5.11 7.82 2.22
CA THR A 36 -4.78 7.22 0.91
C THR A 36 -5.96 6.45 0.34
N TYR A 37 -6.73 5.76 1.18
CA TYR A 37 -7.99 5.11 0.78
C TYR A 37 -9.00 6.12 0.23
N ASP A 38 -9.19 7.23 0.95
CA ASP A 38 -10.05 8.32 0.50
C ASP A 38 -9.60 8.88 -0.87
N ALA A 39 -8.30 9.09 -1.05
CA ALA A 39 -7.74 9.54 -2.32
C ALA A 39 -7.98 8.52 -3.47
N VAL A 40 -7.90 7.20 -3.21
CA VAL A 40 -8.25 6.17 -4.21
C VAL A 40 -9.72 6.25 -4.60
N PHE A 41 -10.63 6.38 -3.62
CA PHE A 41 -12.05 6.51 -3.91
C PHE A 41 -12.37 7.77 -4.71
N GLN A 42 -11.80 8.93 -4.34
CA GLN A 42 -11.96 10.18 -5.08
C GLN A 42 -11.41 10.08 -6.51
N TYR A 43 -10.28 9.42 -6.69
CA TYR A 43 -9.73 9.13 -8.01
C TYR A 43 -10.72 8.31 -8.85
N ASN A 44 -11.26 7.24 -8.30
CA ASN A 44 -12.19 6.34 -9.00
C ASN A 44 -13.53 7.04 -9.36
N GLU A 45 -14.00 7.97 -8.52
CA GLU A 45 -15.18 8.77 -8.82
C GLU A 45 -14.99 9.67 -10.06
N THR A 46 -13.79 10.19 -10.24
CA THR A 46 -13.47 11.10 -11.35
C THR A 46 -12.95 10.38 -12.59
N HIS A 47 -12.45 9.14 -12.46
CA HIS A 47 -11.86 8.36 -13.54
C HIS A 47 -12.64 7.07 -13.83
N LYS A 48 -13.96 7.17 -14.00
CA LYS A 48 -14.86 6.01 -14.17
C LYS A 48 -14.52 5.10 -15.34
N ASN A 49 -13.87 5.62 -16.37
CA ASN A 49 -13.46 4.83 -17.55
C ASN A 49 -12.13 4.09 -17.34
N ASN A 50 -11.36 4.47 -16.33
CA ASN A 50 -10.10 3.82 -15.96
C ASN A 50 -9.93 3.86 -14.43
N PRO A 51 -10.82 3.21 -13.68
CA PRO A 51 -10.71 3.17 -12.23
C PRO A 51 -9.54 2.29 -11.81
N MET A 52 -9.11 2.48 -10.57
CA MET A 52 -8.12 1.67 -9.87
C MET A 52 -8.81 0.98 -8.68
N PRO A 53 -9.48 -0.17 -8.90
CA PRO A 53 -10.22 -0.87 -7.85
C PRO A 53 -9.37 -1.18 -6.64
N LEU A 54 -9.93 -0.97 -5.46
CA LEU A 54 -9.32 -1.36 -4.19
C LEU A 54 -10.05 -2.57 -3.63
N ILE A 55 -9.39 -3.72 -3.65
CA ILE A 55 -9.93 -5.00 -3.17
C ILE A 55 -9.56 -5.16 -1.70
N VAL A 56 -10.57 -5.35 -0.86
CA VAL A 56 -10.41 -5.48 0.60
C VAL A 56 -10.80 -6.89 1.04
N PRO A 57 -9.82 -7.78 1.31
CA PRO A 57 -10.07 -9.11 1.85
C PRO A 57 -10.33 -9.07 3.37
N ALA A 58 -10.38 -10.23 4.01
CA ALA A 58 -10.65 -10.34 5.44
C ALA A 58 -9.52 -9.82 6.35
N ASN A 59 -8.29 -9.74 5.84
CA ASN A 59 -7.11 -9.22 6.57
C ASN A 59 -5.97 -8.85 5.60
N GLU A 60 -4.94 -8.21 6.14
CA GLU A 60 -3.79 -7.71 5.36
C GLU A 60 -2.94 -8.83 4.75
N GLN A 61 -2.81 -9.97 5.43
CA GLN A 61 -2.12 -11.13 4.89
C GLN A 61 -2.82 -11.64 3.63
N GLY A 62 -4.15 -11.68 3.64
CA GLY A 62 -4.96 -12.00 2.47
C GLY A 62 -4.73 -11.00 1.34
N ALA A 63 -4.65 -9.69 1.64
CA ALA A 63 -4.34 -8.67 0.65
C ALA A 63 -2.96 -8.91 0.00
N GLY A 64 -1.95 -9.23 0.80
CA GLY A 64 -0.61 -9.54 0.29
C GLY A 64 -0.60 -10.77 -0.61
N PHE A 65 -1.28 -11.87 -0.24
CA PHE A 65 -1.37 -13.06 -1.11
C PHE A 65 -2.19 -12.82 -2.38
N MET A 66 -3.23 -12.01 -2.33
CA MET A 66 -3.98 -11.62 -3.53
C MET A 66 -3.10 -10.80 -4.47
N ALA A 67 -2.31 -9.86 -3.94
CA ALA A 67 -1.34 -9.08 -4.71
C ALA A 67 -0.25 -9.97 -5.33
N SER A 68 0.27 -10.95 -4.58
CA SER A 68 1.21 -11.95 -5.10
C SER A 68 0.58 -12.79 -6.23
N GLY A 69 -0.66 -13.24 -6.05
CA GLY A 69 -1.40 -13.98 -7.09
C GLY A 69 -1.63 -13.14 -8.36
N TYR A 70 -1.99 -11.88 -8.20
CA TYR A 70 -2.12 -10.93 -9.31
C TYR A 70 -0.80 -10.77 -10.06
N ALA A 71 0.30 -10.55 -9.34
CA ALA A 71 1.61 -10.40 -9.97
C ALA A 71 2.05 -11.65 -10.73
N ARG A 72 1.80 -12.84 -10.16
CA ARG A 72 2.08 -14.14 -10.85
C ARG A 72 1.25 -14.30 -12.12
N ALA A 73 0.01 -13.84 -12.12
CA ALA A 73 -0.91 -14.03 -13.26
C ALA A 73 -0.68 -13.01 -14.37
N THR A 74 -0.29 -11.78 -14.03
CA THR A 74 -0.20 -10.66 -14.99
C THR A 74 1.21 -10.27 -15.37
N GLY A 75 2.19 -10.60 -14.53
CA GLY A 75 3.56 -10.09 -14.64
C GLY A 75 3.74 -8.64 -14.13
N ASN A 76 2.67 -7.98 -13.71
CA ASN A 76 2.72 -6.62 -13.16
C ASN A 76 2.93 -6.67 -11.64
N PRO A 77 3.57 -5.67 -11.02
CA PRO A 77 3.72 -5.62 -9.57
C PRO A 77 2.37 -5.63 -8.84
N GLY A 78 2.25 -6.46 -7.82
CA GLY A 78 1.11 -6.42 -6.91
C GLY A 78 1.23 -5.24 -5.93
N ILE A 79 0.18 -4.43 -5.81
CA ILE A 79 0.17 -3.24 -4.95
C ILE A 79 -0.68 -3.50 -3.71
N VAL A 80 -0.10 -3.26 -2.53
CA VAL A 80 -0.76 -3.47 -1.23
C VAL A 80 -0.78 -2.17 -0.44
N LEU A 81 -1.96 -1.76 0.04
CA LEU A 81 -2.13 -0.61 0.95
C LEU A 81 -2.61 -1.10 2.32
N VAL A 82 -1.84 -0.84 3.37
CA VAL A 82 -2.16 -1.27 4.74
C VAL A 82 -1.86 -0.17 5.75
N THR A 83 -2.44 -0.27 6.95
CA THR A 83 -2.18 0.69 8.02
C THR A 83 -0.80 0.47 8.66
N SER A 84 -0.45 1.32 9.63
CA SER A 84 0.77 1.19 10.45
C SER A 84 0.76 -0.05 11.33
N GLY A 85 1.86 -0.33 11.99
CA GLY A 85 2.00 -1.35 13.02
C GLY A 85 1.43 -2.71 12.62
N PRO A 86 0.31 -3.14 13.23
CA PRO A 86 -0.28 -4.46 12.98
C PRO A 86 -0.67 -4.67 11.51
N GLY A 87 -1.10 -3.64 10.80
CA GLY A 87 -1.40 -3.75 9.37
C GLY A 87 -0.16 -4.10 8.55
N ALA A 88 0.92 -3.40 8.78
CA ALA A 88 2.18 -3.66 8.09
C ALA A 88 2.81 -5.01 8.51
N THR A 89 2.80 -5.37 9.80
CA THR A 89 3.37 -6.65 10.25
C THR A 89 2.59 -7.86 9.73
N ASN A 90 1.29 -7.73 9.49
CA ASN A 90 0.50 -8.79 8.87
C ASN A 90 0.88 -9.07 7.40
N THR A 91 1.68 -8.20 6.77
CA THR A 91 2.19 -8.46 5.42
C THR A 91 3.54 -9.18 5.40
N VAL A 92 4.13 -9.53 6.54
CA VAL A 92 5.42 -10.23 6.64
C VAL A 92 5.42 -11.54 5.84
N THR A 93 4.41 -12.39 6.03
CA THR A 93 4.35 -13.70 5.36
C THR A 93 4.25 -13.56 3.84
N PRO A 94 3.31 -12.80 3.26
CA PRO A 94 3.23 -12.65 1.81
C PRO A 94 4.44 -11.92 1.20
N VAL A 95 5.07 -10.99 1.92
CA VAL A 95 6.32 -10.35 1.46
C VAL A 95 7.46 -11.37 1.40
N ARG A 96 7.59 -12.23 2.43
CA ARG A 96 8.62 -13.28 2.43
C ARG A 96 8.37 -14.32 1.34
N ASP A 97 7.12 -14.70 1.09
CA ASP A 97 6.73 -15.59 0.00
C ASP A 97 7.06 -15.00 -1.37
N ALA A 98 6.64 -13.75 -1.60
CA ALA A 98 6.94 -13.04 -2.84
C ALA A 98 8.45 -12.91 -3.09
N MET A 99 9.24 -12.62 -2.04
CA MET A 99 10.69 -12.55 -2.12
C MET A 99 11.32 -13.90 -2.48
N ALA A 100 10.84 -15.01 -1.88
CA ALA A 100 11.36 -16.34 -2.14
C ALA A 100 11.18 -16.76 -3.61
N ASP A 101 10.08 -16.35 -4.22
CA ASP A 101 9.72 -16.72 -5.59
C ASP A 101 10.02 -15.60 -6.62
N SER A 102 10.69 -14.52 -6.20
CA SER A 102 11.01 -13.36 -7.06
C SER A 102 9.76 -12.71 -7.68
N ILE A 103 8.68 -12.61 -6.93
CA ILE A 103 7.43 -11.99 -7.35
C ILE A 103 7.44 -10.49 -7.03
N PRO A 104 7.23 -9.61 -8.00
CA PRO A 104 7.24 -8.17 -7.78
C PRO A 104 6.03 -7.73 -6.94
N MET A 105 6.30 -7.10 -5.79
CA MET A 105 5.27 -6.60 -4.89
C MET A 105 5.70 -5.27 -4.28
N ILE A 106 4.77 -4.35 -4.15
CA ILE A 106 4.95 -3.06 -3.47
C ILE A 106 3.96 -2.98 -2.33
N VAL A 107 4.47 -2.84 -1.10
CA VAL A 107 3.64 -2.61 0.09
C VAL A 107 3.81 -1.17 0.54
N ILE A 108 2.73 -0.42 0.52
CA ILE A 108 2.66 0.95 1.03
C ILE A 108 1.93 0.91 2.36
N CYS A 109 2.64 1.18 3.44
CA CYS A 109 2.06 1.18 4.78
C CYS A 109 1.94 2.59 5.34
N GLY A 110 0.86 2.82 6.09
CA GLY A 110 0.74 4.01 6.91
C GLY A 110 1.81 4.06 8.01
N GLN A 111 1.98 5.21 8.60
CA GLN A 111 2.86 5.41 9.76
C GLN A 111 2.16 6.32 10.78
N VAL A 112 2.52 6.18 12.04
CA VAL A 112 2.12 7.12 13.07
C VAL A 112 2.66 8.52 12.78
N ASN A 113 2.10 9.54 13.39
CA ASN A 113 2.57 10.91 13.21
C ASN A 113 4.08 11.01 13.46
N ARG A 114 4.77 11.81 12.65
CA ARG A 114 6.23 11.96 12.69
C ARG A 114 6.77 12.28 14.09
N SER A 115 6.05 13.08 14.86
CA SER A 115 6.40 13.42 16.25
C SER A 115 6.25 12.26 17.24
N SER A 116 5.55 11.21 16.87
CA SER A 116 5.29 10.04 17.71
C SER A 116 6.13 8.82 17.35
N ILE A 117 6.92 8.89 16.28
CA ILE A 117 7.81 7.79 15.87
C ILE A 117 8.86 7.54 16.95
N GLY A 118 8.95 6.28 17.41
CA GLY A 118 9.90 5.85 18.44
C GLY A 118 9.40 6.05 19.87
N SER A 119 8.12 6.38 20.07
CA SER A 119 7.51 6.57 21.40
C SER A 119 6.57 5.45 21.84
N ASP A 120 6.56 4.31 21.13
CA ASP A 120 5.59 3.23 21.30
C ASP A 120 4.14 3.73 21.16
N ALA A 121 3.90 4.60 20.19
CA ALA A 121 2.59 5.15 19.91
C ALA A 121 1.60 4.04 19.48
N PHE A 122 0.30 4.34 19.61
CA PHE A 122 -0.74 3.39 19.21
C PHE A 122 -0.56 2.90 17.78
N GLN A 123 -0.50 1.58 17.61
CA GLN A 123 -0.24 0.93 16.33
C GLN A 123 1.10 1.34 15.67
N GLU A 124 2.12 1.67 16.44
CA GLU A 124 3.49 1.79 15.96
C GLU A 124 4.18 0.42 15.96
N ALA A 125 5.02 0.17 14.97
CA ALA A 125 5.98 -0.93 14.96
C ALA A 125 7.21 -0.53 14.14
N PRO A 126 8.40 -1.07 14.42
CA PRO A 126 9.62 -0.77 13.68
C PRO A 126 9.66 -1.51 12.33
N ILE A 127 8.70 -1.19 11.45
CA ILE A 127 8.41 -1.93 10.21
C ILE A 127 9.61 -2.01 9.29
N THR A 128 10.39 -0.94 9.16
CA THR A 128 11.61 -0.96 8.35
C THR A 128 12.58 -2.04 8.84
N SER A 129 12.80 -2.14 10.14
CA SER A 129 13.69 -3.15 10.72
C SER A 129 13.14 -4.57 10.55
N VAL A 130 11.82 -4.75 10.68
CA VAL A 130 11.16 -6.05 10.49
C VAL A 130 11.28 -6.51 9.04
N MET A 131 11.00 -5.62 8.08
CA MET A 131 10.95 -5.97 6.66
C MET A 131 12.34 -6.06 6.03
N LEU A 132 13.34 -5.35 6.53
CA LEU A 132 14.68 -5.28 5.95
C LEU A 132 15.34 -6.66 5.73
N SER A 133 15.05 -7.61 6.63
CA SER A 133 15.56 -8.99 6.51
C SER A 133 14.80 -9.86 5.50
N LEU A 134 13.69 -9.35 4.96
CA LEU A 134 12.77 -10.10 4.11
C LEU A 134 12.77 -9.62 2.66
N ILE A 135 13.39 -8.47 2.38
CA ILE A 135 13.38 -7.82 1.07
C ILE A 135 14.79 -7.60 0.56
N HIS A 136 14.95 -7.45 -0.75
CA HIS A 136 16.18 -6.91 -1.35
C HIS A 136 16.20 -5.38 -1.25
N ILE A 137 17.37 -4.85 -0.98
CA ILE A 137 17.70 -3.45 -1.05
C ILE A 137 18.74 -3.26 -2.15
#